data_b7bb7d0042dfa117dac156d6d57aaccb
#
_entry.id   b7bb7d0042dfa117dac156d6d57aaccb
#
_cell.length_a   1.000
_cell.length_b   1.000
_cell.length_c   1.000
_cell.angle_alpha   90.00
_cell.angle_beta   90.00
_cell.angle_gamma   90.00
#
_symmetry.space_group_name_H-M   'P 1'
#
loop_
_entity.id
_entity.type
_entity.pdbx_description
1 polymer ?
#
loop_
_entity_poly.entity_id
_entity_poly.type
_entity_poly.pdbx_seq_one_letter_code
_entity_poly.pdbx_strand_id
1 'polypeptide(L)'
;MKLDTSGLEAQPPPIGGIDDLCLNLTTAPSFDLPGCADFDGFQKDAIQMVKPAKGTTTLAFIFKEGVIVAADSRASMGGYISSQSVKKIIEINPYMLGTMAGGAADCQFWHRNLGIKCRLHELANKRRISVTGASKLLANILYSYRGMGLSVGTMIAGWDEKGPGLYYVDSEGGRLKGERFSVGSGSPYAYGVLDNGYRFDMSVEEAAELARRAIYHATFRDGASGGVASVYFVGPNGWQKLSGDDVGELHYSYYPVNAAPVEQEMAEVPAA
;
A
#
# COMPACT_ATOMS: atom_id res chain seq x y z
N MET A 1 40.51 -33.13 8.99
CA MET A 1 39.85 -33.47 7.73
C MET A 1 39.54 -32.14 7.04
N LYS A 2 40.39 -31.70 6.09
CA LYS A 2 40.16 -30.47 5.32
C LYS A 2 39.29 -30.86 4.14
N LEU A 3 38.14 -30.20 3.99
CA LEU A 3 37.32 -30.32 2.79
C LEU A 3 38.06 -29.70 1.61
N ASP A 4 38.27 -30.50 0.57
CA ASP A 4 38.82 -30.07 -0.71
C ASP A 4 37.68 -29.38 -1.49
N THR A 5 37.79 -28.06 -1.71
CA THR A 5 36.79 -27.24 -2.43
C THR A 5 37.26 -26.90 -3.86
N SER A 6 38.32 -27.55 -4.37
CA SER A 6 38.90 -27.24 -5.68
C SER A 6 38.00 -27.58 -6.89
N GLY A 7 36.81 -28.11 -6.69
CA GLY A 7 35.84 -28.43 -7.75
C GLY A 7 34.61 -27.53 -7.82
N LEU A 8 34.52 -26.47 -7.00
CA LEU A 8 33.35 -25.61 -6.92
C LEU A 8 33.51 -24.23 -7.60
N GLU A 9 34.58 -23.98 -8.31
CA GLU A 9 34.67 -22.85 -9.23
C GLU A 9 33.86 -23.18 -10.52
N ALA A 10 32.56 -23.08 -10.44
CA ALA A 10 31.73 -22.98 -11.63
C ALA A 10 32.13 -21.69 -12.34
N GLN A 11 32.78 -21.82 -13.50
CA GLN A 11 32.98 -20.67 -14.38
C GLN A 11 31.61 -20.04 -14.66
N PRO A 12 31.47 -18.72 -14.56
CA PRO A 12 30.23 -18.07 -14.96
C PRO A 12 29.95 -18.41 -16.41
N PRO A 13 28.71 -18.71 -16.80
CA PRO A 13 28.35 -18.98 -18.18
C PRO A 13 28.80 -17.77 -19.03
N PRO A 14 29.28 -18.01 -20.28
CA PRO A 14 29.73 -16.93 -21.14
C PRO A 14 28.59 -15.91 -21.30
N ILE A 15 28.90 -14.63 -21.11
CA ILE A 15 27.99 -13.49 -21.09
C ILE A 15 27.17 -13.33 -22.40
N GLY A 16 27.51 -14.08 -23.45
CA GLY A 16 26.81 -14.10 -24.75
C GLY A 16 25.38 -14.63 -24.72
N GLY A 17 24.94 -15.36 -23.66
CA GLY A 17 23.60 -15.94 -23.59
C GLY A 17 22.51 -14.99 -23.05
N ILE A 18 22.87 -13.87 -22.44
CA ILE A 18 21.90 -12.92 -21.88
C ILE A 18 21.47 -11.92 -22.96
N ASP A 19 22.34 -11.54 -23.86
CA ASP A 19 22.03 -10.63 -24.96
C ASP A 19 21.09 -11.28 -25.99
N ASP A 20 21.27 -12.59 -26.28
CA ASP A 20 20.36 -13.33 -27.13
C ASP A 20 18.97 -13.53 -26.52
N LEU A 21 18.86 -13.63 -25.19
CA LEU A 21 17.56 -13.72 -24.52
C LEU A 21 16.84 -12.38 -24.50
N CYS A 22 17.58 -11.27 -24.40
CA CYS A 22 17.03 -9.92 -24.49
C CYS A 22 16.58 -9.57 -25.90
N LEU A 23 17.30 -10.03 -26.94
CA LEU A 23 16.96 -9.80 -28.35
C LEU A 23 15.67 -10.55 -28.77
N ASN A 24 15.36 -11.70 -28.17
CA ASN A 24 14.15 -12.44 -28.46
C ASN A 24 12.91 -11.97 -27.66
N LEU A 25 13.09 -11.13 -26.64
CA LEU A 25 11.98 -10.46 -25.92
C LEU A 25 11.57 -9.14 -26.54
N THR A 26 12.23 -8.67 -27.58
CA THR A 26 11.95 -7.40 -28.26
C THR A 26 10.97 -7.52 -29.43
N THR A 27 10.27 -8.63 -29.57
CA THR A 27 9.13 -8.75 -30.49
C THR A 27 7.79 -8.40 -29.84
N ALA A 28 7.78 -7.60 -28.75
CA ALA A 28 6.63 -6.79 -28.47
C ALA A 28 6.40 -5.88 -29.68
N PRO A 29 5.16 -5.75 -30.22
CA PRO A 29 4.91 -4.89 -31.35
C PRO A 29 5.47 -3.51 -31.03
N SER A 30 6.55 -3.12 -31.71
CA SER A 30 7.02 -1.76 -31.71
C SER A 30 5.90 -0.97 -32.33
N PHE A 31 5.18 -0.20 -31.52
CA PHE A 31 4.39 0.90 -32.07
C PHE A 31 5.42 1.85 -32.64
N ASP A 32 5.68 1.78 -33.94
CA ASP A 32 6.32 2.82 -34.67
C ASP A 32 5.42 4.05 -34.54
N LEU A 33 5.72 4.88 -33.57
CA LEU A 33 5.19 6.23 -33.54
C LEU A 33 5.60 6.86 -34.87
N PRO A 34 4.63 7.43 -35.64
CA PRO A 34 4.97 8.11 -36.87
C PRO A 34 6.13 9.03 -36.60
N GLY A 35 7.20 8.91 -37.37
CA GLY A 35 8.45 9.63 -37.18
C GLY A 35 8.24 11.14 -37.18
N CYS A 36 7.85 11.68 -36.06
CA CYS A 36 7.96 13.12 -35.79
C CYS A 36 9.43 13.41 -35.58
N ALA A 37 10.10 13.77 -36.67
CA ALA A 37 11.53 14.10 -36.67
C ALA A 37 11.87 15.29 -35.76
N ASP A 38 10.87 16.02 -35.29
CA ASP A 38 10.98 17.25 -34.49
C ASP A 38 10.17 17.13 -33.18
N PHE A 39 10.40 16.10 -32.37
CA PHE A 39 10.00 16.19 -30.98
C PHE A 39 10.92 17.19 -30.28
N ASP A 40 10.42 18.39 -30.04
CA ASP A 40 11.07 19.44 -29.28
C ASP A 40 11.59 18.86 -27.94
N GLY A 41 12.79 19.28 -27.53
CA GLY A 41 13.41 18.78 -26.27
C GLY A 41 12.47 18.89 -25.08
N PHE A 42 11.61 19.91 -25.04
CA PHE A 42 10.55 20.09 -24.05
C PHE A 42 9.55 18.91 -23.99
N GLN A 43 9.15 18.35 -25.14
CA GLN A 43 8.23 17.22 -25.17
C GLN A 43 8.91 15.93 -24.66
N LYS A 44 10.19 15.75 -24.95
CA LYS A 44 10.98 14.62 -24.40
C LYS A 44 11.13 14.74 -22.89
N ASP A 45 11.42 15.93 -22.40
CA ASP A 45 11.54 16.19 -20.96
C ASP A 45 10.18 16.06 -20.27
N ALA A 46 9.08 16.51 -20.89
CA ALA A 46 7.73 16.35 -20.37
C ALA A 46 7.34 14.86 -20.28
N ILE A 47 7.65 14.05 -21.29
CA ILE A 47 7.40 12.58 -21.25
C ILE A 47 8.24 11.90 -20.17
N GLN A 48 9.50 12.34 -19.94
CA GLN A 48 10.32 11.83 -18.85
C GLN A 48 9.83 12.27 -17.46
N MET A 49 9.20 13.45 -17.37
CA MET A 49 8.59 13.95 -16.12
C MET A 49 7.29 13.24 -15.76
N VAL A 50 6.57 12.71 -16.75
CA VAL A 50 5.35 11.91 -16.51
C VAL A 50 5.74 10.51 -16.05
N LYS A 51 6.26 10.39 -14.83
CA LYS A 51 6.39 9.09 -14.18
C LYS A 51 4.99 8.54 -13.90
N PRO A 52 4.73 7.24 -14.22
CA PRO A 52 3.44 6.62 -13.90
C PRO A 52 3.13 6.81 -12.43
N ALA A 53 2.14 7.62 -12.11
CA ALA A 53 1.70 7.82 -10.74
C ALA A 53 1.06 6.52 -10.24
N LYS A 54 1.55 5.99 -9.11
CA LYS A 54 0.95 4.87 -8.41
C LYS A 54 0.05 5.44 -7.32
N GLY A 55 -1.23 5.07 -7.34
CA GLY A 55 -2.19 5.56 -6.38
C GLY A 55 -2.39 4.60 -5.23
N THR A 56 -2.50 5.13 -4.04
CA THR A 56 -2.77 4.37 -2.82
C THR A 56 -3.08 5.30 -1.66
N THR A 57 -4.00 4.86 -0.80
CA THR A 57 -4.15 5.40 0.54
C THR A 57 -4.13 4.28 1.55
N THR A 58 -3.15 4.28 2.42
CA THR A 58 -3.10 3.38 3.58
C THR A 58 -2.94 4.23 4.84
N LEU A 59 -3.51 3.78 5.94
CA LEU A 59 -3.34 4.41 7.24
C LEU A 59 -3.28 3.36 8.36
N ALA A 60 -2.64 3.72 9.46
CA ALA A 60 -2.69 2.95 10.69
C ALA A 60 -2.51 3.89 11.89
N PHE A 61 -3.15 3.55 13.00
CA PHE A 61 -2.96 4.27 14.27
C PHE A 61 -3.17 3.36 15.47
N ILE A 62 -2.45 3.69 16.54
CA ILE A 62 -2.57 3.03 17.85
C ILE A 62 -3.67 3.72 18.64
N PHE A 63 -4.47 2.95 19.36
CA PHE A 63 -5.45 3.43 20.32
C PHE A 63 -5.48 2.51 21.53
N LYS A 64 -6.33 2.77 22.51
CA LYS A 64 -6.35 2.06 23.80
C LYS A 64 -6.41 0.54 23.69
N GLU A 65 -7.19 0.01 22.74
CA GLU A 65 -7.41 -1.43 22.62
C GLU A 65 -6.47 -2.13 21.64
N GLY A 66 -5.75 -1.38 20.78
CA GLY A 66 -4.85 -1.98 19.82
C GLY A 66 -4.40 -1.05 18.70
N VAL A 67 -4.31 -1.60 17.50
CA VAL A 67 -3.94 -0.87 16.28
C VAL A 67 -5.02 -1.07 15.22
N ILE A 68 -5.51 0.02 14.65
CA ILE A 68 -6.31 -0.02 13.43
C ILE A 68 -5.39 0.13 12.22
N VAL A 69 -5.66 -0.65 11.19
CA VAL A 69 -5.00 -0.59 9.88
C VAL A 69 -6.08 -0.52 8.80
N ALA A 70 -6.02 0.47 7.94
CA ALA A 70 -6.98 0.59 6.86
C ALA A 70 -6.30 0.94 5.53
N ALA A 71 -6.91 0.53 4.43
CA ALA A 71 -6.43 0.80 3.09
C ALA A 71 -7.57 0.82 2.07
N ASP A 72 -7.36 1.56 0.99
CA ASP A 72 -8.14 1.46 -0.23
C ASP A 72 -7.74 0.21 -1.05
N SER A 73 -8.45 -0.07 -2.14
CA SER A 73 -8.17 -1.25 -2.98
C SER A 73 -7.85 -0.93 -4.44
N ARG A 74 -7.80 0.34 -4.84
CA ARG A 74 -7.48 0.72 -6.22
C ARG A 74 -6.00 0.62 -6.49
N ALA A 75 -5.63 -0.03 -7.61
CA ALA A 75 -4.30 0.07 -8.20
C ALA A 75 -4.39 0.87 -9.50
N SER A 76 -3.54 1.88 -9.63
CA SER A 76 -3.43 2.71 -10.82
C SER A 76 -2.05 2.54 -11.48
N MET A 77 -2.00 2.75 -12.79
CA MET A 77 -0.78 2.77 -13.58
C MET A 77 -0.87 3.95 -14.56
N GLY A 78 -0.16 5.03 -14.24
CA GLY A 78 -0.31 6.30 -14.95
C GLY A 78 -1.74 6.86 -14.79
N GLY A 79 -2.39 7.18 -15.90
CA GLY A 79 -3.77 7.67 -15.95
C GLY A 79 -4.85 6.57 -15.91
N TYR A 80 -4.49 5.30 -15.82
CA TYR A 80 -5.41 4.17 -15.91
C TYR A 80 -5.58 3.46 -14.57
N ILE A 81 -6.76 2.91 -14.34
CA ILE A 81 -7.05 2.02 -13.22
C ILE A 81 -6.76 0.59 -13.69
N SER A 82 -5.73 -0.06 -13.11
CA SER A 82 -5.37 -1.43 -13.44
C SER A 82 -6.18 -2.46 -12.66
N SER A 83 -6.64 -2.11 -11.45
CA SER A 83 -7.48 -2.98 -10.62
C SER A 83 -8.20 -2.16 -9.54
N GLN A 84 -9.41 -2.62 -9.15
CA GLN A 84 -10.20 -2.05 -8.06
C GLN A 84 -10.22 -2.94 -6.80
N SER A 85 -9.60 -4.12 -6.86
CA SER A 85 -9.73 -5.16 -5.82
C SER A 85 -8.41 -5.64 -5.24
N VAL A 86 -7.38 -4.80 -5.24
CA VAL A 86 -6.06 -5.15 -4.70
C VAL A 86 -6.08 -5.15 -3.17
N LYS A 87 -5.60 -6.22 -2.58
CA LYS A 87 -5.39 -6.32 -1.13
C LYS A 87 -4.10 -5.60 -0.77
N LYS A 88 -4.20 -4.41 -0.15
CA LYS A 88 -3.06 -3.58 0.27
C LYS A 88 -2.64 -3.81 1.72
N ILE A 89 -3.38 -4.61 2.47
CA ILE A 89 -3.02 -5.06 3.80
C ILE A 89 -2.61 -6.51 3.70
N ILE A 90 -1.36 -6.81 4.10
CA ILE A 90 -0.70 -8.10 3.94
C ILE A 90 -0.45 -8.68 5.32
N GLU A 91 -0.82 -9.94 5.51
CA GLU A 91 -0.51 -10.68 6.72
C GLU A 91 0.99 -11.05 6.74
N ILE A 92 1.68 -10.66 7.80
CA ILE A 92 3.05 -11.09 8.08
C ILE A 92 3.03 -12.31 9.00
N ASN A 93 2.23 -12.25 10.05
CA ASN A 93 1.91 -13.36 10.95
C ASN A 93 0.56 -13.07 11.66
N PRO A 94 0.00 -14.00 12.48
CA PRO A 94 -1.30 -13.78 13.13
C PRO A 94 -1.42 -12.55 14.04
N TYR A 95 -0.31 -11.91 14.38
CA TYR A 95 -0.28 -10.72 15.26
C TYR A 95 0.34 -9.49 14.60
N MET A 96 0.62 -9.57 13.29
CA MET A 96 1.32 -8.50 12.59
C MET A 96 0.85 -8.36 11.15
N LEU A 97 0.51 -7.14 10.78
CA LEU A 97 0.10 -6.74 9.43
C LEU A 97 1.12 -5.78 8.83
N GLY A 98 1.27 -5.83 7.53
CA GLY A 98 2.00 -4.84 6.74
C GLY A 98 1.07 -4.14 5.75
N THR A 99 1.30 -2.87 5.47
CA THR A 99 0.59 -2.13 4.42
C THR A 99 1.43 -1.99 3.17
N MET A 100 0.78 -1.76 2.04
CA MET A 100 1.42 -1.69 0.75
C MET A 100 1.20 -0.33 0.11
N ALA A 101 2.28 0.45 -0.06
CA ALA A 101 2.30 1.64 -0.90
C ALA A 101 3.59 1.67 -1.73
N GLY A 102 3.50 2.15 -2.96
CA GLY A 102 4.60 2.13 -3.93
C GLY A 102 4.48 0.99 -4.93
N GLY A 103 5.57 0.24 -5.17
CA GLY A 103 5.59 -0.91 -6.07
C GLY A 103 4.88 -2.12 -5.47
N ALA A 104 3.78 -2.56 -6.07
CA ALA A 104 3.02 -3.70 -5.57
C ALA A 104 3.87 -4.98 -5.49
N ALA A 105 4.66 -5.25 -6.51
CA ALA A 105 5.55 -6.41 -6.57
C ALA A 105 6.61 -6.36 -5.46
N ASP A 106 7.26 -5.21 -5.28
CA ASP A 106 8.27 -5.01 -4.23
C ASP A 106 7.66 -5.21 -2.84
N CYS A 107 6.50 -4.59 -2.57
CA CYS A 107 5.84 -4.71 -1.29
C CYS A 107 5.44 -6.17 -0.99
N GLN A 108 4.82 -6.87 -1.95
CA GLN A 108 4.42 -8.26 -1.78
C GLN A 108 5.61 -9.18 -1.53
N PHE A 109 6.67 -9.02 -2.32
CA PHE A 109 7.88 -9.83 -2.18
C PHE A 109 8.53 -9.64 -0.81
N TRP A 110 8.75 -8.38 -0.40
CA TRP A 110 9.44 -8.09 0.85
C TRP A 110 8.61 -8.41 2.09
N HIS A 111 7.28 -8.23 2.06
CA HIS A 111 6.42 -8.68 3.16
C HIS A 111 6.40 -10.21 3.28
N ARG A 112 6.36 -10.94 2.16
CA ARG A 112 6.45 -12.40 2.18
C ARG A 112 7.80 -12.86 2.75
N ASN A 113 8.89 -12.24 2.31
CA ASN A 113 10.23 -12.54 2.83
C ASN A 113 10.32 -12.24 4.33
N LEU A 114 9.76 -11.11 4.77
CA LEU A 114 9.69 -10.77 6.19
C LEU A 114 8.92 -11.83 6.99
N GLY A 115 7.78 -12.30 6.50
CA GLY A 115 7.00 -13.36 7.14
C GLY A 115 7.80 -14.65 7.33
N ILE A 116 8.54 -15.08 6.31
CA ILE A 116 9.45 -16.24 6.38
C ILE A 116 10.51 -16.02 7.46
N LYS A 117 11.15 -14.85 7.49
CA LYS A 117 12.19 -14.52 8.50
C LYS A 117 11.61 -14.43 9.92
N CYS A 118 10.40 -13.90 10.09
CA CYS A 118 9.69 -13.90 11.36
C CYS A 118 9.44 -15.32 11.86
N ARG A 119 9.02 -16.22 10.97
CA ARG A 119 8.80 -17.63 11.31
C ARG A 119 10.09 -18.36 11.68
N LEU A 120 11.18 -18.12 10.94
CA LEU A 120 12.50 -18.67 11.27
C LEU A 120 12.99 -18.18 12.62
N HIS A 121 12.80 -16.89 12.94
CA HIS A 121 13.13 -16.33 14.25
C HIS A 121 12.34 -17.03 15.37
N GLU A 122 11.05 -17.25 15.18
CA GLU A 122 10.19 -17.92 16.15
C GLU A 122 10.64 -19.38 16.40
N LEU A 123 10.97 -20.10 15.33
CA LEU A 123 11.47 -21.47 15.44
C LEU A 123 12.81 -21.56 16.18
N ALA A 124 13.73 -20.63 15.89
CA ALA A 124 15.05 -20.60 16.51
C ALA A 124 15.02 -20.15 17.98
N ASN A 125 14.19 -19.16 18.30
CA ASN A 125 14.18 -18.54 19.64
C ASN A 125 13.03 -19.01 20.53
N LYS A 126 12.11 -19.86 20.01
CA LYS A 126 10.90 -20.35 20.70
C LYS A 126 9.96 -19.23 21.18
N ARG A 127 10.08 -18.04 20.62
CA ARG A 127 9.23 -16.88 20.89
C ARG A 127 9.05 -16.04 19.63
N ARG A 128 7.90 -15.36 19.54
CA ARG A 128 7.60 -14.47 18.41
C ARG A 128 8.57 -13.28 18.36
N ILE A 129 8.89 -12.86 17.15
CA ILE A 129 9.63 -11.61 16.93
C ILE A 129 8.75 -10.42 17.35
N SER A 130 9.34 -9.42 17.99
CA SER A 130 8.62 -8.19 18.32
C SER A 130 8.34 -7.34 17.07
N VAL A 131 7.34 -6.46 17.13
CA VAL A 131 7.05 -5.49 16.05
C VAL A 131 8.28 -4.61 15.78
N THR A 132 8.96 -4.21 16.84
CA THR A 132 10.26 -3.50 16.79
C THR A 132 11.31 -4.30 16.01
N GLY A 133 11.45 -5.59 16.31
CA GLY A 133 12.42 -6.48 15.66
C GLY A 133 12.10 -6.68 14.18
N ALA A 134 10.84 -6.99 13.86
CA ALA A 134 10.39 -7.20 12.49
C ALA A 134 10.56 -5.96 11.62
N SER A 135 10.18 -4.78 12.12
CA SER A 135 10.37 -3.51 11.40
C SER A 135 11.84 -3.17 11.19
N LYS A 136 12.71 -3.46 12.17
CA LYS A 136 14.15 -3.25 12.04
C LYS A 136 14.78 -4.20 11.02
N LEU A 137 14.34 -5.46 11.03
CA LEU A 137 14.79 -6.46 10.06
C LEU A 137 14.43 -6.04 8.63
N LEU A 138 13.19 -5.60 8.40
CA LEU A 138 12.76 -5.12 7.10
C LEU A 138 13.56 -3.88 6.66
N ALA A 139 13.72 -2.89 7.54
CA ALA A 139 14.49 -1.69 7.25
C ALA A 139 15.94 -2.01 6.86
N ASN A 140 16.60 -2.93 7.56
CA ASN A 140 17.98 -3.35 7.24
C ASN A 140 18.05 -4.04 5.88
N ILE A 141 17.06 -4.88 5.55
CA ILE A 141 16.98 -5.53 4.24
C ILE A 141 16.84 -4.47 3.14
N LEU A 142 15.86 -3.58 3.25
CA LEU A 142 15.62 -2.54 2.24
C LEU A 142 16.82 -1.62 2.09
N TYR A 143 17.47 -1.27 3.20
CA TYR A 143 18.71 -0.47 3.18
C TYR A 143 19.81 -1.13 2.35
N SER A 144 19.97 -2.47 2.41
CA SER A 144 20.97 -3.19 1.61
C SER A 144 20.69 -3.17 0.10
N TYR A 145 19.46 -2.84 -0.30
CA TYR A 145 19.04 -2.66 -1.70
C TYR A 145 18.89 -1.19 -2.11
N ARG A 146 19.35 -0.27 -1.25
CA ARG A 146 19.27 1.17 -1.52
C ARG A 146 19.97 1.51 -2.84
N GLY A 147 19.34 2.36 -3.64
CA GLY A 147 19.84 2.75 -4.97
C GLY A 147 19.49 1.79 -6.10
N MET A 148 18.90 0.62 -5.82
CA MET A 148 18.50 -0.37 -6.83
C MET A 148 17.07 -0.15 -7.37
N GLY A 149 16.45 0.98 -7.09
CA GLY A 149 15.15 1.36 -7.65
C GLY A 149 13.94 0.72 -6.96
N LEU A 150 14.09 0.14 -5.77
CA LEU A 150 12.94 -0.33 -4.99
C LEU A 150 11.99 0.82 -4.65
N SER A 151 10.70 0.54 -4.68
CA SER A 151 9.64 1.50 -4.34
C SER A 151 8.73 0.89 -3.28
N VAL A 152 9.07 1.12 -2.02
CA VAL A 152 8.37 0.58 -0.86
C VAL A 152 8.12 1.68 0.15
N GLY A 153 6.86 1.89 0.51
CA GLY A 153 6.44 2.64 1.68
C GLY A 153 5.45 1.76 2.46
N THR A 154 5.83 1.29 3.61
CA THR A 154 5.04 0.32 4.36
C THR A 154 4.92 0.70 5.83
N MET A 155 3.80 0.36 6.42
CA MET A 155 3.63 0.38 7.87
C MET A 155 3.61 -1.06 8.37
N ILE A 156 4.36 -1.32 9.44
CA ILE A 156 4.31 -2.58 10.18
C ILE A 156 3.54 -2.32 11.47
N ALA A 157 2.36 -2.90 11.55
CA ALA A 157 1.44 -2.78 12.68
C ALA A 157 1.27 -4.15 13.34
N GLY A 158 1.35 -4.22 14.65
CA GLY A 158 1.23 -5.48 15.34
C GLY A 158 1.05 -5.37 16.83
N TRP A 159 0.87 -6.51 17.47
CA TRP A 159 0.80 -6.67 18.92
C TRP A 159 1.84 -7.67 19.38
N ASP A 160 2.73 -7.26 20.29
CA ASP A 160 3.75 -8.11 20.89
C ASP A 160 3.66 -8.10 22.43
N GLU A 161 4.63 -8.68 23.11
CA GLU A 161 4.69 -8.74 24.58
C GLU A 161 4.68 -7.37 25.25
N LYS A 162 5.05 -6.31 24.54
CA LYS A 162 5.07 -4.93 25.02
C LYS A 162 3.78 -4.16 24.69
N GLY A 163 2.81 -4.82 24.03
CA GLY A 163 1.57 -4.23 23.59
C GLY A 163 1.58 -3.83 22.11
N PRO A 164 0.77 -2.83 21.71
CA PRO A 164 0.65 -2.40 20.34
C PRO A 164 1.93 -1.72 19.84
N GLY A 165 2.30 -2.00 18.60
CA GLY A 165 3.45 -1.39 17.93
C GLY A 165 3.12 -0.96 16.50
N LEU A 166 3.63 0.21 16.12
CA LEU A 166 3.46 0.76 14.78
C LEU A 166 4.74 1.43 14.31
N TYR A 167 5.21 1.01 13.13
CA TYR A 167 6.42 1.55 12.50
C TYR A 167 6.16 1.82 11.02
N TYR A 168 6.65 2.95 10.55
CA TYR A 168 6.80 3.24 9.13
C TYR A 168 8.19 2.81 8.67
N VAL A 169 8.27 2.16 7.50
CA VAL A 169 9.52 1.73 6.87
C VAL A 169 9.46 2.04 5.38
N ASP A 170 10.58 2.55 4.82
CA ASP A 170 10.67 2.88 3.41
C ASP A 170 11.82 2.18 2.67
N SER A 171 11.85 2.35 1.35
CA SER A 171 12.87 1.75 0.47
C SER A 171 14.26 2.31 0.66
N GLU A 172 14.44 3.45 1.33
CA GLU A 172 15.74 4.01 1.68
C GLU A 172 16.31 3.40 2.98
N GLY A 173 15.56 2.51 3.63
CA GLY A 173 15.89 1.94 4.93
C GLY A 173 15.49 2.85 6.11
N GLY A 174 14.75 3.92 5.82
CA GLY A 174 14.15 4.76 6.85
C GLY A 174 13.18 3.95 7.71
N ARG A 175 13.20 4.19 9.03
CA ARG A 175 12.35 3.49 10.00
C ARG A 175 11.95 4.45 11.11
N LEU A 176 10.67 4.69 11.22
CA LEU A 176 10.12 5.62 12.20
C LEU A 176 9.06 4.93 13.06
N LYS A 177 9.16 5.06 14.37
CA LYS A 177 8.11 4.67 15.32
C LYS A 177 7.12 5.81 15.47
N GLY A 178 5.82 5.52 15.51
CA GLY A 178 4.81 6.54 15.75
C GLY A 178 3.49 5.94 16.21
N GLU A 179 2.58 6.83 16.53
CA GLU A 179 1.22 6.46 16.95
C GLU A 179 0.23 6.49 15.78
N ARG A 180 0.53 7.26 14.74
CA ARG A 180 -0.33 7.44 13.55
C ARG A 180 0.53 7.62 12.31
N PHE A 181 0.17 6.91 11.25
CA PHE A 181 0.76 7.10 9.93
C PHE A 181 -0.30 6.96 8.85
N SER A 182 -0.09 7.69 7.77
CA SER A 182 -0.76 7.46 6.50
C SER A 182 0.27 7.50 5.38
N VAL A 183 0.18 6.57 4.42
CA VAL A 183 1.16 6.41 3.34
C VAL A 183 0.45 6.23 2.01
N GLY A 184 1.00 6.86 0.97
CA GLY A 184 0.46 6.85 -0.38
C GLY A 184 0.01 8.23 -0.85
N SER A 185 -0.46 8.33 -2.09
CA SER A 185 -0.86 9.59 -2.74
C SER A 185 -2.03 10.30 -2.03
N GLY A 186 -2.94 9.54 -1.42
CA GLY A 186 -4.07 10.09 -0.66
C GLY A 186 -3.76 10.39 0.81
N SER A 187 -2.54 10.14 1.27
CA SER A 187 -2.17 10.32 2.68
C SER A 187 -2.42 11.72 3.25
N PRO A 188 -2.24 12.85 2.53
CA PRO A 188 -2.53 14.18 3.08
C PRO A 188 -4.00 14.35 3.48
N TYR A 189 -4.90 13.79 2.68
CA TYR A 189 -6.34 13.87 2.96
C TYR A 189 -6.74 12.98 4.13
N ALA A 190 -6.15 11.78 4.23
CA ALA A 190 -6.37 10.89 5.36
C ALA A 190 -5.86 11.50 6.66
N TYR A 191 -4.69 12.14 6.67
CA TYR A 191 -4.17 12.85 7.83
C TYR A 191 -5.12 13.95 8.31
N GLY A 192 -5.71 14.73 7.41
CA GLY A 192 -6.67 15.79 7.78
C GLY A 192 -7.86 15.26 8.60
N VAL A 193 -8.36 14.06 8.26
CA VAL A 193 -9.44 13.41 9.00
C VAL A 193 -8.92 12.81 10.32
N LEU A 194 -7.77 12.13 10.28
CA LEU A 194 -7.18 11.52 11.48
C LEU A 194 -6.81 12.56 12.52
N ASP A 195 -6.17 13.67 12.13
CA ASP A 195 -5.74 14.69 13.08
C ASP A 195 -6.90 15.42 13.75
N ASN A 196 -8.03 15.52 13.06
CA ASN A 196 -9.24 16.13 13.64
C ASN A 196 -10.05 15.17 14.52
N GLY A 197 -10.07 13.87 14.17
CA GLY A 197 -10.98 12.91 14.82
C GLY A 197 -10.32 11.95 15.82
N TYR A 198 -9.00 11.84 15.80
CA TYR A 198 -8.30 10.87 16.63
C TYR A 198 -8.35 11.20 18.13
N ARG A 199 -8.68 10.18 18.92
CA ARG A 199 -8.56 10.13 20.37
C ARG A 199 -8.03 8.77 20.80
N PHE A 200 -7.19 8.72 21.80
CA PHE A 200 -6.59 7.46 22.26
C PHE A 200 -7.62 6.53 22.93
N ASP A 201 -8.63 7.08 23.57
CA ASP A 201 -9.66 6.37 24.37
C ASP A 201 -10.87 5.88 23.57
N MET A 202 -10.79 5.90 22.23
CA MET A 202 -11.85 5.39 21.35
C MET A 202 -12.12 3.90 21.58
N SER A 203 -13.39 3.49 21.32
CA SER A 203 -13.76 2.08 21.16
C SER A 203 -13.27 1.54 19.81
N VAL A 204 -13.31 0.20 19.64
CA VAL A 204 -12.96 -0.43 18.36
C VAL A 204 -13.84 0.07 17.23
N GLU A 205 -15.16 0.24 17.50
CA GLU A 205 -16.15 0.72 16.53
C GLU A 205 -15.89 2.17 16.12
N GLU A 206 -15.61 3.05 17.08
CA GLU A 206 -15.25 4.46 16.81
C GLU A 206 -13.95 4.56 16.02
N ALA A 207 -12.94 3.77 16.38
CA ALA A 207 -11.67 3.74 15.70
C ALA A 207 -11.80 3.19 14.26
N ALA A 208 -12.61 2.15 14.05
CA ALA A 208 -12.91 1.59 12.73
C ALA A 208 -13.65 2.61 11.86
N GLU A 209 -14.63 3.33 12.42
CA GLU A 209 -15.37 4.37 11.69
C GLU A 209 -14.48 5.54 11.32
N LEU A 210 -13.60 6.00 12.21
CA LEU A 210 -12.62 7.04 11.90
C LEU A 210 -11.70 6.63 10.75
N ALA A 211 -11.18 5.40 10.77
CA ALA A 211 -10.33 4.87 9.71
C ALA A 211 -11.07 4.78 8.38
N ARG A 212 -12.32 4.30 8.38
CA ARG A 212 -13.19 4.21 7.20
C ARG A 212 -13.43 5.59 6.60
N ARG A 213 -13.78 6.59 7.42
CA ARG A 213 -13.96 7.98 7.00
C ARG A 213 -12.70 8.57 6.41
N ALA A 214 -11.54 8.31 7.02
CA ALA A 214 -10.26 8.81 6.52
C ALA A 214 -9.92 8.24 5.14
N ILE A 215 -10.14 6.92 4.92
CA ILE A 215 -9.98 6.31 3.59
C ILE A 215 -11.01 6.89 2.60
N TYR A 216 -12.28 7.01 2.99
CA TYR A 216 -13.33 7.59 2.14
C TYR A 216 -12.94 9.01 1.67
N HIS A 217 -12.58 9.91 2.58
CA HIS A 217 -12.20 11.27 2.22
C HIS A 217 -10.95 11.32 1.32
N ALA A 218 -9.99 10.42 1.56
CA ALA A 218 -8.82 10.31 0.70
C ALA A 218 -9.21 9.83 -0.71
N THR A 219 -10.06 8.82 -0.85
CA THR A 219 -10.49 8.31 -2.16
C THR A 219 -11.36 9.32 -2.92
N PHE A 220 -12.07 10.19 -2.22
CA PHE A 220 -12.89 11.24 -2.83
C PHE A 220 -12.04 12.36 -3.46
N ARG A 221 -10.86 12.64 -2.90
CA ARG A 221 -9.94 13.71 -3.34
C ARG A 221 -8.78 13.20 -4.20
N ASP A 222 -8.29 12.00 -3.94
CA ASP A 222 -7.21 11.37 -4.69
C ASP A 222 -7.79 10.42 -5.74
N GLY A 223 -7.83 10.84 -6.99
CA GLY A 223 -8.33 10.02 -8.10
C GLY A 223 -7.57 8.69 -8.30
N ALA A 224 -6.37 8.58 -7.75
CA ALA A 224 -5.56 7.36 -7.81
C ALA A 224 -5.88 6.35 -6.71
N SER A 225 -6.63 6.75 -5.68
CA SER A 225 -7.18 5.89 -4.62
C SER A 225 -8.66 5.62 -4.84
N GLY A 226 -9.18 4.47 -4.38
CA GLY A 226 -10.61 4.12 -4.56
C GLY A 226 -10.91 2.64 -4.33
N GLY A 227 -12.08 2.20 -4.79
CA GLY A 227 -12.55 0.82 -4.65
C GLY A 227 -13.16 0.55 -3.28
N VAL A 228 -12.57 -0.32 -2.50
CA VAL A 228 -13.08 -0.77 -1.20
C VAL A 228 -12.22 -0.22 -0.07
N ALA A 229 -12.84 0.39 0.93
CA ALA A 229 -12.20 0.74 2.20
C ALA A 229 -12.17 -0.49 3.10
N SER A 230 -11.01 -1.09 3.27
CA SER A 230 -10.82 -2.26 4.14
C SER A 230 -10.23 -1.82 5.48
N VAL A 231 -10.85 -2.26 6.58
CA VAL A 231 -10.42 -1.94 7.94
C VAL A 231 -10.10 -3.22 8.71
N TYR A 232 -8.96 -3.23 9.36
CA TYR A 232 -8.45 -4.34 10.18
C TYR A 232 -8.12 -3.83 11.58
N PHE A 233 -8.35 -4.66 12.55
CA PHE A 233 -7.96 -4.46 13.94
C PHE A 233 -6.86 -5.45 14.32
N VAL A 234 -5.86 -5.00 15.05
CA VAL A 234 -4.80 -5.83 15.63
C VAL A 234 -4.80 -5.64 17.14
N GLY A 235 -5.14 -6.69 17.85
CA GLY A 235 -5.21 -6.71 19.30
C GLY A 235 -4.39 -7.85 19.92
N PRO A 236 -4.55 -8.07 21.24
CA PRO A 236 -3.81 -9.11 21.96
C PRO A 236 -4.08 -10.52 21.46
N ASN A 237 -5.23 -10.78 20.85
CA ASN A 237 -5.63 -12.08 20.31
C ASN A 237 -5.27 -12.26 18.82
N GLY A 238 -4.56 -11.30 18.24
CA GLY A 238 -4.20 -11.28 16.83
C GLY A 238 -5.00 -10.26 16.03
N TRP A 239 -4.86 -10.34 14.71
CA TRP A 239 -5.58 -9.45 13.82
C TRP A 239 -6.92 -10.04 13.36
N GLN A 240 -7.86 -9.18 13.08
CA GLN A 240 -9.14 -9.50 12.44
C GLN A 240 -9.55 -8.41 11.44
N LYS A 241 -10.21 -8.82 10.37
CA LYS A 241 -10.84 -7.87 9.44
C LYS A 241 -12.17 -7.45 10.01
N LEU A 242 -12.38 -6.14 10.18
CA LEU A 242 -13.62 -5.59 10.70
C LEU A 242 -14.62 -5.27 9.58
N SER A 243 -14.16 -4.64 8.50
CA SER A 243 -15.04 -4.26 7.40
C SER A 243 -14.32 -4.21 6.06
N GLY A 244 -15.12 -4.10 5.00
CA GLY A 244 -14.67 -3.89 3.62
C GLY A 244 -15.84 -3.31 2.84
N ASP A 245 -15.93 -1.97 2.83
CA ASP A 245 -17.08 -1.23 2.33
C ASP A 245 -16.71 -0.54 1.01
N ASP A 246 -17.58 -0.61 0.01
CA ASP A 246 -17.40 0.13 -1.23
C ASP A 246 -17.45 1.64 -0.97
N VAL A 247 -16.45 2.38 -1.48
CA VAL A 247 -16.36 3.82 -1.21
C VAL A 247 -17.47 4.62 -1.87
N GLY A 248 -18.07 4.11 -2.95
CA GLY A 248 -19.23 4.71 -3.59
C GLY A 248 -20.49 4.57 -2.75
N GLU A 249 -20.70 3.39 -2.13
CA GLU A 249 -21.82 3.18 -1.19
C GLU A 249 -21.66 4.02 0.08
N LEU A 250 -20.42 4.13 0.59
CA LEU A 250 -20.11 4.99 1.73
C LEU A 250 -20.45 6.45 1.46
N HIS A 251 -20.32 6.92 0.22
CA HIS A 251 -20.70 8.30 -0.13
C HIS A 251 -22.18 8.57 0.17
N TYR A 252 -23.06 7.70 -0.28
CA TYR A 252 -24.49 7.85 -0.06
C TYR A 252 -24.90 7.61 1.41
N SER A 253 -24.14 6.81 2.14
CA SER A 253 -24.32 6.63 3.57
C SER A 253 -23.97 7.88 4.37
N TYR A 254 -22.86 8.53 4.04
CA TYR A 254 -22.39 9.74 4.73
C TYR A 254 -23.11 11.01 4.27
N TYR A 255 -23.55 11.05 3.01
CA TYR A 255 -24.24 12.16 2.40
C TYR A 255 -25.53 11.67 1.73
N PRO A 256 -26.57 11.30 2.52
CA PRO A 256 -27.83 10.85 1.95
C PRO A 256 -28.43 11.98 1.11
N VAL A 257 -28.65 11.71 -0.17
CA VAL A 257 -29.42 12.60 -1.03
C VAL A 257 -30.88 12.47 -0.58
N ASN A 258 -31.38 13.43 0.18
CA ASN A 258 -32.81 13.59 0.36
C ASN A 258 -33.37 13.87 -1.04
N ALA A 259 -34.00 12.88 -1.66
CA ALA A 259 -34.83 13.12 -2.82
C ALA A 259 -35.91 14.05 -2.35
N ALA A 260 -35.73 15.36 -2.54
CA ALA A 260 -36.85 16.27 -2.53
C ALA A 260 -37.87 15.69 -3.54
N PRO A 261 -39.15 15.54 -3.19
CA PRO A 261 -40.14 15.15 -4.16
C PRO A 261 -39.99 16.13 -5.34
N VAL A 262 -39.70 15.60 -6.50
CA VAL A 262 -39.78 16.35 -7.75
C VAL A 262 -41.28 16.57 -7.89
N GLU A 263 -41.79 17.66 -7.33
CA GLU A 263 -43.04 18.23 -7.75
C GLU A 263 -42.84 18.60 -9.21
N GLN A 264 -43.24 17.70 -10.10
CA GLN A 264 -43.46 18.01 -11.49
C GLN A 264 -44.56 19.08 -11.50
N GLU A 265 -44.16 20.35 -11.49
CA GLU A 265 -45.00 21.38 -12.07
C GLU A 265 -45.15 21.05 -13.56
N MET A 266 -46.11 20.18 -13.84
CA MET A 266 -46.67 20.11 -15.18
C MET A 266 -47.34 21.47 -15.39
N ALA A 267 -46.61 22.41 -15.97
CA ALA A 267 -47.19 23.61 -16.49
C ALA A 267 -48.29 23.18 -17.48
N GLU A 268 -49.53 23.40 -17.10
CA GLU A 268 -50.67 23.31 -18.00
C GLU A 268 -50.40 24.34 -19.13
N VAL A 269 -50.08 23.81 -20.30
CA VAL A 269 -50.04 24.60 -21.52
C VAL A 269 -51.48 24.94 -21.83
N PRO A 270 -51.90 26.21 -21.81
CA PRO A 270 -53.25 26.55 -22.19
C PRO A 270 -53.41 26.23 -23.66
N ALA A 271 -54.42 25.43 -23.98
CA ALA A 271 -54.84 25.16 -25.35
C ALA A 271 -55.31 26.44 -26.00
N ALA A 272 -54.67 26.81 -27.14
CA ALA A 272 -55.07 27.90 -28.02
C ALA A 272 -56.16 27.43 -28.98
#